data_255c7c0139afb33c07883f3b0207dfe9
#
_entry.id   255c7c0139afb33c07883f3b0207dfe9
#
_cell.length_a   1.000
_cell.length_b   1.000
_cell.length_c   1.000
_cell.angle_alpha   90.00
_cell.angle_beta   90.00
_cell.angle_gamma   90.00
#
_symmetry.space_group_name_H-M   'P 1'
#
loop_
_entity.id
_entity.type
_entity.pdbx_description
1 polymer ?
#
loop_
_entity_poly.entity_id
_entity_poly.type
_entity_poly.pdbx_seq_one_letter_code
_entity_poly.pdbx_strand_id
1 'polypeptide(L)'
;MRTNVYYHIWSPADTDLWKIMVDEQIKRLYRSGLTKVATVKCAINGPQASRIKQFVSLYDWINIVDCRDSDEEYEGFTLKHLYEDCINERATKVMYFHTKGISHFCGVRDVYSDRRVRAINSWRHLMEWGCIDKWEENLDKLDTYQVTGVNYCLDPWPHMSGNFWWARADYISTLQHPTKQAFVREKEDFGPIERMNFEKWVGMKDPSVFSFYNPPFSYDFKDMVPDVQPTPQGEPHWFWLYRDDIHPHYLKDA
;
A
#
# COMPACT_ATOMS: atom_id res chain seq x y z
N MET A 1 -18.69 -11.87 9.43
CA MET A 1 -17.68 -11.72 8.34
C MET A 1 -16.38 -11.31 9.00
N ARG A 2 -15.24 -11.97 8.70
CA ARG A 2 -13.94 -11.64 9.32
C ARG A 2 -13.11 -10.84 8.32
N THR A 3 -12.94 -9.55 8.60
CA THR A 3 -12.12 -8.65 7.78
C THR A 3 -10.79 -8.43 8.46
N ASN A 4 -9.69 -8.61 7.74
CA ASN A 4 -8.34 -8.38 8.24
C ASN A 4 -7.63 -7.33 7.36
N VAL A 5 -6.92 -6.43 8.02
CA VAL A 5 -6.02 -5.44 7.39
C VAL A 5 -4.59 -5.86 7.67
N TYR A 6 -3.76 -5.95 6.63
CA TYR A 6 -2.35 -6.30 6.72
C TYR A 6 -1.50 -5.08 6.39
N TYR A 7 -0.83 -4.58 7.39
CA TYR A 7 0.05 -3.42 7.30
C TYR A 7 1.50 -3.86 7.30
N HIS A 8 2.19 -3.64 6.19
CA HIS A 8 3.62 -3.88 6.08
C HIS A 8 4.39 -2.60 6.37
N ILE A 9 5.25 -2.63 7.38
CA ILE A 9 6.10 -1.50 7.74
C ILE A 9 7.56 -1.86 7.50
N TRP A 10 8.20 -1.08 6.64
CA TRP A 10 9.64 -1.10 6.41
C TRP A 10 10.18 0.32 6.43
N SER A 11 11.42 0.49 6.91
CA SER A 11 12.13 1.76 6.83
C SER A 11 13.63 1.54 6.69
N PRO A 12 14.34 2.35 5.87
CA PRO A 12 15.78 2.36 5.82
C PRO A 12 16.39 2.83 7.14
N ALA A 13 17.70 2.53 7.35
CA ALA A 13 18.40 2.80 8.60
C ALA A 13 18.59 4.29 8.91
N ASP A 14 18.71 5.11 7.88
CA ASP A 14 19.24 6.47 7.93
C ASP A 14 18.18 7.57 7.98
N THR A 15 16.92 7.21 8.24
CA THR A 15 15.84 8.19 8.36
C THR A 15 14.89 7.87 9.51
N ASP A 16 14.45 8.92 10.21
CA ASP A 16 13.36 8.86 11.21
C ASP A 16 12.00 9.30 10.64
N LEU A 17 11.93 9.62 9.36
CA LEU A 17 10.68 10.06 8.70
C LEU A 17 9.61 8.98 8.67
N TRP A 18 9.97 7.71 8.88
CA TRP A 18 9.02 6.63 9.07
C TRP A 18 8.03 6.92 10.22
N LYS A 19 8.45 7.65 11.25
CA LYS A 19 7.57 8.00 12.38
C LYS A 19 6.37 8.82 11.91
N ILE A 20 6.61 9.82 11.06
CA ILE A 20 5.57 10.68 10.51
C ILE A 20 4.63 9.84 9.65
N MET A 21 5.18 9.07 8.70
CA MET A 21 4.37 8.25 7.79
C MET A 21 3.54 7.19 8.52
N VAL A 22 4.15 6.48 9.46
CA VAL A 22 3.46 5.43 10.23
C VAL A 22 2.38 6.05 11.13
N ASP A 23 2.66 7.18 11.77
CA ASP A 23 1.68 7.90 12.59
C ASP A 23 0.48 8.39 11.77
N GLU A 24 0.73 8.98 10.59
CA GLU A 24 -0.32 9.38 9.65
C GLU A 24 -1.20 8.18 9.25
N GLN A 25 -0.59 7.07 8.82
CA GLN A 25 -1.30 5.88 8.37
C GLN A 25 -2.12 5.23 9.51
N ILE A 26 -1.57 5.14 10.72
CA ILE A 26 -2.27 4.62 11.91
C ILE A 26 -3.45 5.52 12.28
N LYS A 27 -3.25 6.83 12.31
CA LYS A 27 -4.32 7.79 12.58
C LYS A 27 -5.42 7.73 11.53
N ARG A 28 -5.05 7.55 10.27
CA ARG A 28 -6.02 7.40 9.17
C ARG A 28 -6.86 6.15 9.31
N LEU A 29 -6.25 5.00 9.61
CA LEU A 29 -6.96 3.75 9.91
C LEU A 29 -7.97 3.94 11.06
N TYR A 30 -7.56 4.60 12.13
CA TYR A 30 -8.44 4.85 13.27
C TYR A 30 -9.59 5.78 12.92
N ARG A 31 -9.31 6.92 12.26
CA ARG A 31 -10.29 7.95 11.89
C ARG A 31 -11.31 7.46 10.86
N SER A 32 -10.91 6.60 9.94
CA SER A 32 -11.83 6.00 8.95
C SER A 32 -12.89 5.11 9.58
N GLY A 33 -12.70 4.66 10.81
CA GLY A 33 -13.58 3.71 11.49
C GLY A 33 -13.35 2.23 11.06
N LEU A 34 -12.44 1.96 10.14
CA LEU A 34 -12.11 0.61 9.69
C LEU A 34 -11.70 -0.31 10.84
N THR A 35 -10.99 0.21 11.83
CA THR A 35 -10.56 -0.52 13.03
C THR A 35 -11.70 -1.06 13.90
N LYS A 36 -12.96 -0.59 13.70
CA LYS A 36 -14.14 -1.09 14.41
C LYS A 36 -14.69 -2.38 13.82
N VAL A 37 -14.36 -2.66 12.56
CA VAL A 37 -14.91 -3.80 11.78
C VAL A 37 -13.85 -4.78 11.30
N ALA A 38 -12.58 -4.40 11.38
CA ALA A 38 -11.45 -5.18 10.90
C ALA A 38 -10.38 -5.38 11.99
N THR A 39 -9.72 -6.53 11.97
CA THR A 39 -8.52 -6.77 12.75
C THR A 39 -7.31 -6.24 12.00
N VAL A 40 -6.56 -5.31 12.59
CA VAL A 40 -5.32 -4.79 11.99
C VAL A 40 -4.14 -5.64 12.44
N LYS A 41 -3.47 -6.26 11.48
CA LYS A 41 -2.27 -7.08 11.64
C LYS A 41 -1.09 -6.35 11.00
N CYS A 42 -0.02 -6.21 11.76
CA CYS A 42 1.17 -5.49 11.32
C CYS A 42 2.36 -6.44 11.28
N ALA A 43 3.10 -6.48 10.18
CA ALA A 43 4.41 -7.11 10.12
C ALA A 43 5.47 -6.04 9.81
N ILE A 44 6.56 -6.07 10.56
CA ILE A 44 7.59 -5.03 10.58
C ILE A 44 8.93 -5.67 10.24
N ASN A 45 9.60 -5.18 9.19
CA ASN A 45 10.94 -5.64 8.88
C ASN A 45 11.90 -4.50 8.51
N GLY A 46 13.19 -4.83 8.42
CA GLY A 46 14.24 -3.88 8.07
C GLY A 46 14.99 -3.32 9.27
N PRO A 47 16.03 -2.50 9.01
CA PRO A 47 17.02 -2.08 10.03
C PRO A 47 16.46 -1.23 11.17
N GLN A 48 15.23 -0.74 11.07
CA GLN A 48 14.56 0.03 12.12
C GLN A 48 13.45 -0.75 12.84
N ALA A 49 13.30 -2.06 12.56
CA ALA A 49 12.14 -2.84 13.00
C ALA A 49 11.90 -2.78 14.50
N SER A 50 12.93 -2.90 15.31
CA SER A 50 12.81 -2.82 16.78
C SER A 50 12.28 -1.46 17.27
N ARG A 51 12.70 -0.35 16.64
CA ARG A 51 12.22 1.01 16.99
C ARG A 51 10.78 1.23 16.53
N ILE A 52 10.45 0.75 15.33
CA ILE A 52 9.10 0.80 14.76
C ILE A 52 8.15 -0.02 15.64
N LYS A 53 8.57 -1.23 16.05
CA LYS A 53 7.79 -2.07 16.96
C LYS A 53 7.44 -1.35 18.26
N GLN A 54 8.41 -0.69 18.90
CA GLN A 54 8.17 0.09 20.11
C GLN A 54 7.11 1.18 19.88
N PHE A 55 7.18 1.89 18.76
CA PHE A 55 6.21 2.91 18.39
C PHE A 55 4.82 2.34 18.12
N VAL A 56 4.72 1.29 17.32
CA VAL A 56 3.43 0.65 16.97
C VAL A 56 2.78 0.00 18.18
N SER A 57 3.56 -0.51 19.14
CA SER A 57 3.03 -1.09 20.39
C SER A 57 2.33 -0.10 21.31
N LEU A 58 2.37 1.21 21.03
CA LEU A 58 1.56 2.20 21.72
C LEU A 58 0.07 2.14 21.34
N TYR A 59 -0.26 1.40 20.28
CA TYR A 59 -1.62 1.25 19.75
C TYR A 59 -2.09 -0.19 19.98
N ASP A 60 -2.82 -0.42 21.06
CA ASP A 60 -3.27 -1.73 21.56
C ASP A 60 -4.19 -2.50 20.59
N TRP A 61 -4.82 -1.80 19.66
CA TRP A 61 -5.66 -2.39 18.61
C TRP A 61 -4.88 -2.90 17.38
N ILE A 62 -3.56 -2.69 17.32
CA ILE A 62 -2.70 -3.24 16.25
C ILE A 62 -2.02 -4.52 16.74
N ASN A 63 -2.31 -5.62 16.05
CA ASN A 63 -1.68 -6.90 16.32
C ASN A 63 -0.38 -7.04 15.52
N ILE A 64 0.77 -6.93 16.19
CA ILE A 64 2.09 -7.17 15.56
C ILE A 64 2.29 -8.67 15.42
N VAL A 65 2.17 -9.18 14.18
CA VAL A 65 2.24 -10.62 13.88
C VAL A 65 3.65 -11.12 13.63
N ASP A 66 4.55 -10.26 13.16
CA ASP A 66 5.98 -10.59 12.97
C ASP A 66 6.83 -9.31 13.02
N CYS A 67 8.11 -9.45 13.44
CA CYS A 67 9.05 -8.33 13.51
C CYS A 67 10.48 -8.84 13.36
N ARG A 68 11.25 -8.36 12.37
CA ARG A 68 12.64 -8.77 12.11
C ARG A 68 13.52 -7.63 11.69
N ASP A 69 14.73 -7.59 12.20
CA ASP A 69 15.78 -6.62 11.81
C ASP A 69 16.50 -7.00 10.48
N SER A 70 15.75 -7.58 9.53
CA SER A 70 16.22 -7.98 8.19
C SER A 70 15.22 -7.49 7.16
N ASP A 71 15.69 -7.08 5.99
CA ASP A 71 14.88 -6.67 4.83
C ASP A 71 14.74 -7.78 3.79
N GLU A 72 15.23 -8.99 4.09
CA GLU A 72 14.93 -10.18 3.30
C GLU A 72 13.42 -10.38 3.18
N GLU A 73 12.99 -10.97 2.08
CA GLU A 73 11.58 -11.21 1.75
C GLU A 73 10.76 -9.94 1.39
N TYR A 74 11.28 -8.73 1.55
CA TYR A 74 10.55 -7.48 1.23
C TYR A 74 9.07 -7.51 1.72
N GLU A 75 8.13 -7.17 0.84
CA GLU A 75 6.68 -7.18 1.10
C GLU A 75 6.12 -8.61 1.28
N GLY A 76 6.80 -9.63 0.75
CA GLY A 76 6.49 -11.05 0.95
C GLY A 76 6.45 -11.46 2.42
N PHE A 77 7.22 -10.74 3.26
CA PHE A 77 7.22 -10.89 4.72
C PHE A 77 5.83 -10.72 5.35
N THR A 78 5.02 -9.81 4.85
CA THR A 78 3.64 -9.59 5.32
C THR A 78 2.62 -10.40 4.52
N LEU A 79 2.82 -10.52 3.21
CA LEU A 79 1.89 -11.21 2.33
C LEU A 79 1.77 -12.72 2.66
N LYS A 80 2.81 -13.35 3.21
CA LYS A 80 2.72 -14.75 3.67
C LYS A 80 1.71 -14.92 4.81
N HIS A 81 1.67 -14.01 5.79
CA HIS A 81 0.70 -14.05 6.89
C HIS A 81 -0.73 -13.82 6.38
N LEU A 82 -0.89 -12.90 5.42
CA LEU A 82 -2.17 -12.69 4.74
C LEU A 82 -2.63 -13.96 4.03
N TYR A 83 -1.77 -14.57 3.23
CA TYR A 83 -2.05 -15.80 2.51
C TYR A 83 -2.41 -16.95 3.46
N GLU A 84 -1.62 -17.16 4.52
CA GLU A 84 -1.86 -18.20 5.52
C GLU A 84 -3.20 -18.02 6.24
N ASP A 85 -3.61 -16.81 6.52
CA ASP A 85 -4.92 -16.55 7.11
C ASP A 85 -6.07 -16.81 6.13
N CYS A 86 -5.85 -16.56 4.83
CA CYS A 86 -6.85 -16.86 3.81
C CYS A 86 -7.03 -18.37 3.62
N ILE A 87 -5.95 -19.14 3.49
CA ILE A 87 -6.04 -20.61 3.31
C ILE A 87 -6.55 -21.34 4.54
N ASN A 88 -6.37 -20.76 5.74
CA ASN A 88 -6.89 -21.31 6.99
C ASN A 88 -8.27 -20.74 7.39
N GLU A 89 -8.96 -20.07 6.47
CA GLU A 89 -10.31 -19.51 6.67
C GLU A 89 -10.42 -18.54 7.86
N ARG A 90 -9.29 -17.88 8.24
CA ARG A 90 -9.24 -16.89 9.33
C ARG A 90 -9.71 -15.51 8.90
N ALA A 91 -9.85 -15.29 7.59
CA ALA A 91 -10.38 -14.08 6.98
C ALA A 91 -11.35 -14.42 5.86
N THR A 92 -12.25 -13.48 5.52
CA THR A 92 -13.14 -13.57 4.35
C THR A 92 -12.84 -12.45 3.35
N LYS A 93 -12.47 -11.27 3.84
CA LYS A 93 -12.02 -10.13 3.06
C LYS A 93 -10.73 -9.60 3.69
N VAL A 94 -9.75 -9.27 2.87
CA VAL A 94 -8.43 -8.81 3.33
C VAL A 94 -8.03 -7.52 2.62
N MET A 95 -7.35 -6.64 3.34
CA MET A 95 -6.70 -5.46 2.82
C MET A 95 -5.19 -5.58 3.00
N TYR A 96 -4.42 -5.17 2.01
CA TYR A 96 -2.97 -5.02 2.11
C TYR A 96 -2.55 -3.59 1.80
N PHE A 97 -1.66 -3.04 2.62
CA PHE A 97 -1.00 -1.76 2.38
C PHE A 97 0.35 -1.67 3.11
N HIS A 98 1.17 -0.65 2.78
CA HIS A 98 2.52 -0.55 3.32
C HIS A 98 3.05 0.89 3.40
N THR A 99 4.25 1.08 3.98
CA THR A 99 4.97 2.36 4.03
C THR A 99 5.55 2.73 2.65
N LYS A 100 4.65 2.97 1.68
CA LYS A 100 5.04 3.28 0.28
C LYS A 100 5.83 4.57 0.20
N GLY A 101 6.98 4.48 -0.47
CA GLY A 101 7.79 5.66 -0.79
C GLY A 101 8.82 6.03 0.25
N ILE A 102 8.84 5.39 1.42
CA ILE A 102 9.77 5.74 2.51
C ILE A 102 11.26 5.73 2.09
N SER A 103 11.65 4.85 1.16
CA SER A 103 13.00 4.80 0.61
C SER A 103 13.42 6.07 -0.14
N HIS A 104 12.46 6.85 -0.62
CA HIS A 104 12.73 8.10 -1.34
C HIS A 104 12.96 9.30 -0.42
N PHE A 105 12.69 9.14 0.87
CA PHE A 105 12.97 10.18 1.86
C PHE A 105 14.43 10.17 2.35
N CYS A 106 15.21 9.14 2.03
CA CYS A 106 16.62 9.06 2.41
C CYS A 106 17.42 10.21 1.81
N GLY A 107 18.15 10.95 2.65
CA GLY A 107 18.98 12.07 2.21
C GLY A 107 18.22 13.35 1.81
N VAL A 108 16.90 13.34 1.87
CA VAL A 108 16.08 14.53 1.59
C VAL A 108 16.03 15.41 2.83
N ARG A 109 16.50 16.66 2.73
CA ARG A 109 16.50 17.61 3.84
C ARG A 109 15.13 18.24 4.09
N ASP A 110 14.35 18.42 3.03
CA ASP A 110 13.02 19.00 3.08
C ASP A 110 12.07 18.22 2.17
N VAL A 111 11.24 17.40 2.79
CA VAL A 111 10.28 16.54 2.10
C VAL A 111 9.16 17.32 1.43
N TYR A 112 8.94 18.57 1.83
CA TYR A 112 7.89 19.41 1.25
C TYR A 112 8.33 20.19 0.02
N SER A 113 9.62 20.46 -0.12
CA SER A 113 10.18 21.17 -1.29
C SER A 113 10.57 20.23 -2.42
N ASP A 114 10.92 18.97 -2.13
CA ASP A 114 11.33 18.00 -3.15
C ASP A 114 10.14 17.54 -3.98
N ARG A 115 10.16 17.86 -5.30
CA ARG A 115 9.08 17.53 -6.24
C ARG A 115 8.80 16.03 -6.32
N ARG A 116 9.84 15.19 -6.32
CA ARG A 116 9.71 13.73 -6.40
C ARG A 116 9.06 13.18 -5.14
N VAL A 117 9.47 13.65 -3.98
CA VAL A 117 8.90 13.25 -2.70
C VAL A 117 7.44 13.65 -2.61
N ARG A 118 7.09 14.87 -3.01
CA ARG A 118 5.69 15.32 -3.09
C ARG A 118 4.86 14.42 -4.02
N ALA A 119 5.41 14.08 -5.19
CA ALA A 119 4.76 13.20 -6.15
C ALA A 119 4.45 11.84 -5.53
N ILE A 120 5.42 11.22 -4.89
CA ILE A 120 5.26 9.92 -4.24
C ILE A 120 4.28 9.97 -3.06
N ASN A 121 4.33 11.04 -2.26
CA ASN A 121 3.38 11.24 -1.17
C ASN A 121 1.95 11.36 -1.68
N SER A 122 1.70 12.16 -2.70
CA SER A 122 0.35 12.31 -3.26
C SER A 122 -0.18 10.98 -3.81
N TRP A 123 0.70 10.19 -4.46
CA TRP A 123 0.34 8.84 -4.90
C TRP A 123 0.00 7.91 -3.72
N ARG A 124 0.81 7.90 -2.66
CA ARG A 124 0.52 7.16 -1.44
C ARG A 124 -0.83 7.55 -0.86
N HIS A 125 -1.10 8.84 -0.76
CA HIS A 125 -2.37 9.35 -0.22
C HIS A 125 -3.58 8.99 -1.07
N LEU A 126 -3.46 8.95 -2.41
CA LEU A 126 -4.51 8.46 -3.28
C LEU A 126 -4.83 6.98 -2.99
N MET A 127 -3.80 6.15 -2.81
CA MET A 127 -3.99 4.74 -2.47
C MET A 127 -4.60 4.55 -1.07
N GLU A 128 -4.17 5.34 -0.11
CA GLU A 128 -4.75 5.36 1.24
C GLU A 128 -6.21 5.78 1.22
N TRP A 129 -6.56 6.81 0.45
CA TRP A 129 -7.95 7.20 0.24
C TRP A 129 -8.77 6.05 -0.34
N GLY A 130 -8.33 5.48 -1.45
CA GLY A 130 -9.08 4.41 -2.11
C GLY A 130 -9.19 3.14 -1.28
N CYS A 131 -8.20 2.83 -0.45
CA CYS A 131 -8.21 1.59 0.33
C CYS A 131 -8.64 1.79 1.79
N ILE A 132 -8.27 2.92 2.43
CA ILE A 132 -8.58 3.14 3.85
C ILE A 132 -9.86 3.97 4.01
N ASP A 133 -9.98 5.13 3.35
CA ASP A 133 -11.15 5.99 3.56
C ASP A 133 -12.40 5.42 2.88
N LYS A 134 -12.22 4.74 1.73
CA LYS A 134 -13.29 4.08 0.96
C LYS A 134 -13.50 2.60 1.35
N TRP A 135 -13.18 2.22 2.58
CA TRP A 135 -13.23 0.82 2.99
C TRP A 135 -14.63 0.20 2.90
N GLU A 136 -15.70 0.94 3.22
CA GLU A 136 -17.08 0.47 3.12
C GLU A 136 -17.44 0.11 1.67
N GLU A 137 -17.11 1.02 0.75
CA GLU A 137 -17.33 0.79 -0.69
C GLU A 137 -16.48 -0.38 -1.21
N ASN A 138 -15.23 -0.55 -0.74
CA ASN A 138 -14.41 -1.71 -1.09
C ASN A 138 -15.08 -3.02 -0.62
N LEU A 139 -15.56 -3.07 0.62
CA LEU A 139 -16.24 -4.26 1.14
C LEU A 139 -17.51 -4.59 0.34
N ASP A 140 -18.28 -3.59 -0.07
CA ASP A 140 -19.46 -3.77 -0.93
C ASP A 140 -19.05 -4.30 -2.31
N LYS A 141 -18.06 -3.70 -2.96
CA LYS A 141 -17.56 -4.13 -4.27
C LYS A 141 -16.99 -5.54 -4.27
N LEU A 142 -16.39 -5.99 -3.18
CA LEU A 142 -15.89 -7.36 -3.05
C LEU A 142 -17.00 -8.45 -3.05
N ASP A 143 -18.25 -8.08 -2.94
CA ASP A 143 -19.35 -9.03 -3.14
C ASP A 143 -19.51 -9.41 -4.62
N THR A 144 -19.02 -8.57 -5.55
CA THR A 144 -19.05 -8.80 -7.01
C THR A 144 -17.66 -9.05 -7.59
N TYR A 145 -16.64 -8.32 -7.12
CA TYR A 145 -15.27 -8.37 -7.63
C TYR A 145 -14.37 -9.17 -6.70
N GLN A 146 -13.29 -9.72 -7.25
CA GLN A 146 -12.30 -10.47 -6.48
C GLN A 146 -11.25 -9.57 -5.83
N VAL A 147 -10.93 -8.45 -6.50
CA VAL A 147 -9.96 -7.46 -6.03
C VAL A 147 -10.53 -6.06 -6.21
N THR A 148 -10.28 -5.16 -5.25
CA THR A 148 -10.69 -3.75 -5.34
C THR A 148 -9.58 -2.81 -4.85
N GLY A 149 -9.61 -1.57 -5.30
CA GLY A 149 -8.64 -0.55 -4.88
C GLY A 149 -8.56 0.63 -5.86
N VAL A 150 -7.36 1.14 -6.05
CA VAL A 150 -7.06 2.21 -7.03
C VAL A 150 -5.85 1.84 -7.87
N ASN A 151 -5.71 2.47 -9.04
CA ASN A 151 -4.56 2.31 -9.92
C ASN A 151 -4.36 0.87 -10.42
N TYR A 152 -5.43 0.22 -10.87
CA TYR A 152 -5.27 -1.07 -11.54
C TYR A 152 -4.66 -0.88 -12.93
N CYS A 153 -3.58 -1.59 -13.19
CA CYS A 153 -2.80 -1.53 -14.43
C CYS A 153 -2.66 -2.91 -15.04
N LEU A 154 -2.68 -2.97 -16.37
CA LEU A 154 -2.45 -4.18 -17.15
C LEU A 154 -1.04 -4.24 -17.75
N ASP A 155 -0.37 -3.10 -17.85
CA ASP A 155 0.96 -2.98 -18.42
C ASP A 155 1.98 -2.64 -17.31
N PRO A 156 3.12 -3.31 -17.26
CA PRO A 156 3.56 -4.45 -18.10
C PRO A 156 2.92 -5.79 -17.69
N TRP A 157 2.10 -5.85 -16.67
CA TRP A 157 1.35 -7.00 -16.17
C TRP A 157 0.17 -6.55 -15.31
N PRO A 158 -0.86 -7.39 -15.09
CA PRO A 158 -1.96 -7.07 -14.19
C PRO A 158 -1.48 -6.85 -12.74
N HIS A 159 -1.70 -5.66 -12.19
CA HIS A 159 -1.34 -5.32 -10.80
C HIS A 159 -2.11 -4.11 -10.29
N MET A 160 -2.18 -3.97 -8.97
CA MET A 160 -2.54 -2.72 -8.32
C MET A 160 -1.26 -1.90 -8.12
N SER A 161 -1.12 -0.83 -8.88
CA SER A 161 0.09 -0.02 -8.82
C SER A 161 0.28 0.61 -7.44
N GLY A 162 1.49 0.42 -6.91
CA GLY A 162 1.81 0.81 -5.57
C GLY A 162 1.42 -0.21 -4.49
N ASN A 163 0.79 -1.31 -4.87
CA ASN A 163 0.51 -2.47 -4.04
C ASN A 163 -0.35 -2.18 -2.80
N PHE A 164 -1.41 -1.35 -2.95
CA PHE A 164 -2.48 -1.18 -1.97
C PHE A 164 -3.77 -1.71 -2.57
N TRP A 165 -4.41 -2.65 -1.89
CA TRP A 165 -5.59 -3.33 -2.42
C TRP A 165 -6.41 -4.03 -1.35
N TRP A 166 -7.65 -4.32 -1.70
CA TRP A 166 -8.54 -5.24 -1.03
C TRP A 166 -8.75 -6.48 -1.89
N ALA A 167 -8.96 -7.63 -1.27
CA ALA A 167 -9.28 -8.86 -1.98
C ALA A 167 -10.17 -9.78 -1.16
N ARG A 168 -10.88 -10.65 -1.87
CA ARG A 168 -11.58 -11.79 -1.28
C ARG A 168 -10.57 -12.87 -0.88
N ALA A 169 -10.75 -13.45 0.30
CA ALA A 169 -9.86 -14.50 0.79
C ALA A 169 -9.93 -15.79 -0.05
N ASP A 170 -11.09 -16.12 -0.61
CA ASP A 170 -11.26 -17.27 -1.50
C ASP A 170 -10.43 -17.11 -2.79
N TYR A 171 -10.36 -15.89 -3.36
CA TYR A 171 -9.47 -15.60 -4.48
C TYR A 171 -8.00 -15.73 -4.07
N ILE A 172 -7.59 -15.09 -2.97
CA ILE A 172 -6.20 -15.16 -2.47
C ILE A 172 -5.76 -16.61 -2.24
N SER A 173 -6.64 -17.48 -1.72
CA SER A 173 -6.35 -18.89 -1.49
C SER A 173 -6.05 -19.68 -2.77
N THR A 174 -6.44 -19.17 -3.93
CA THR A 174 -6.13 -19.79 -5.23
C THR A 174 -4.73 -19.43 -5.74
N LEU A 175 -4.13 -18.35 -5.23
CA LEU A 175 -2.81 -17.88 -5.66
C LEU A 175 -1.71 -18.83 -5.16
N GLN A 176 -0.54 -18.72 -5.78
CA GLN A 176 0.65 -19.36 -5.25
C GLN A 176 1.13 -18.64 -3.99
N HIS A 177 1.72 -19.37 -3.05
CA HIS A 177 2.32 -18.75 -1.86
C HIS A 177 3.30 -17.63 -2.24
N PRO A 178 3.20 -16.41 -1.67
CA PRO A 178 3.94 -15.24 -2.17
C PRO A 178 5.47 -15.40 -2.15
N THR A 179 6.03 -16.20 -1.22
CA THR A 179 7.48 -16.42 -1.13
C THR A 179 7.96 -17.65 -1.93
N LYS A 180 7.05 -18.39 -2.57
CA LYS A 180 7.39 -19.59 -3.38
C LYS A 180 7.22 -19.38 -4.87
N GLN A 181 6.98 -18.13 -5.30
CA GLN A 181 6.84 -17.83 -6.71
C GLN A 181 8.16 -18.11 -7.44
N ALA A 182 8.07 -18.90 -8.50
CA ALA A 182 9.17 -18.97 -9.46
C ALA A 182 9.24 -17.64 -10.21
N PHE A 183 10.22 -16.85 -9.88
CA PHE A 183 10.43 -15.55 -10.49
C PHE A 183 10.87 -15.76 -11.94
N VAL A 184 9.98 -15.45 -12.88
CA VAL A 184 10.38 -15.35 -14.30
C VAL A 184 11.24 -14.09 -14.41
N ARG A 185 12.53 -14.30 -14.69
CA ARG A 185 13.46 -13.22 -15.00
C ARG A 185 13.14 -12.68 -16.39
N GLU A 186 12.22 -11.75 -16.48
CA GLU A 186 12.00 -10.98 -17.69
C GLU A 186 12.24 -9.49 -17.42
N LYS A 187 13.32 -8.99 -18.02
CA LYS A 187 13.80 -7.60 -18.12
C LYS A 187 14.35 -6.93 -16.87
N GLU A 188 15.65 -6.65 -16.93
CA GLU A 188 16.49 -6.01 -15.91
C GLU A 188 16.22 -4.50 -15.66
N ASP A 189 15.21 -3.89 -16.31
CA ASP A 189 15.10 -2.43 -16.37
C ASP A 189 14.38 -1.75 -15.18
N PHE A 190 13.81 -2.51 -14.22
CA PHE A 190 12.93 -1.96 -13.18
C PHE A 190 13.40 -2.16 -11.72
N GLY A 191 14.68 -2.36 -11.46
CA GLY A 191 15.22 -2.59 -10.12
C GLY A 191 15.19 -4.07 -9.71
N PRO A 192 15.36 -4.41 -8.41
CA PRO A 192 15.37 -5.80 -7.97
C PRO A 192 14.09 -6.51 -8.39
N ILE A 193 14.16 -7.40 -9.34
CA ILE A 193 13.05 -8.14 -9.96
C ILE A 193 12.19 -8.83 -8.89
N GLU A 194 12.81 -9.27 -7.80
CA GLU A 194 12.15 -9.93 -6.67
C GLU A 194 11.08 -9.07 -6.00
N ARG A 195 11.33 -7.76 -5.84
CA ARG A 195 10.37 -6.83 -5.23
C ARG A 195 9.13 -6.63 -6.11
N MET A 196 9.30 -6.50 -7.42
CA MET A 196 8.19 -6.29 -8.36
C MET A 196 7.22 -7.48 -8.41
N ASN A 197 7.68 -8.68 -8.02
CA ASN A 197 6.82 -9.85 -7.99
C ASN A 197 5.74 -9.77 -6.91
N PHE A 198 5.99 -9.07 -5.81
CA PHE A 198 4.96 -8.87 -4.78
C PHE A 198 3.88 -7.90 -5.24
N GLU A 199 4.22 -6.93 -6.09
CA GLU A 199 3.26 -6.01 -6.69
C GLU A 199 2.37 -6.72 -7.72
N LYS A 200 2.93 -7.69 -8.50
CA LYS A 200 2.17 -8.55 -9.43
C LYS A 200 1.27 -9.56 -8.75
N TRP A 201 1.61 -9.97 -7.54
CA TRP A 201 1.06 -11.17 -6.91
C TRP A 201 -0.47 -11.20 -6.90
N VAL A 202 -1.12 -10.10 -6.53
CA VAL A 202 -2.58 -10.01 -6.48
C VAL A 202 -3.23 -10.08 -7.87
N GLY A 203 -2.51 -9.76 -8.94
CA GLY A 203 -2.98 -9.81 -10.32
C GLY A 203 -2.76 -11.13 -11.06
N MET A 204 -2.02 -12.09 -10.48
CA MET A 204 -1.47 -13.26 -11.21
C MET A 204 -2.48 -14.22 -11.84
N LYS A 205 -3.74 -14.22 -11.44
CA LYS A 205 -4.80 -15.08 -11.98
C LYS A 205 -5.93 -14.29 -12.62
N ASP A 206 -5.60 -13.14 -13.20
CA ASP A 206 -6.54 -12.28 -13.90
C ASP A 206 -7.86 -12.09 -13.13
N PRO A 207 -7.81 -11.52 -11.90
CA PRO A 207 -9.00 -11.35 -11.09
C PRO A 207 -10.01 -10.41 -11.74
N SER A 208 -11.28 -10.56 -11.42
CA SER A 208 -12.23 -9.48 -11.64
C SER A 208 -11.92 -8.32 -10.70
N VAL A 209 -11.68 -7.12 -11.27
CA VAL A 209 -11.18 -5.97 -10.53
C VAL A 209 -12.14 -4.79 -10.60
N PHE A 210 -12.36 -4.14 -9.45
CA PHE A 210 -12.92 -2.80 -9.38
C PHE A 210 -11.83 -1.82 -8.93
N SER A 211 -11.67 -0.73 -9.66
CA SER A 211 -10.74 0.35 -9.31
C SER A 211 -11.46 1.68 -9.30
N PHE A 212 -11.37 2.42 -8.18
CA PHE A 212 -11.99 3.75 -8.06
C PHE A 212 -11.41 4.76 -9.03
N TYR A 213 -10.14 4.60 -9.35
CA TYR A 213 -9.42 5.47 -10.26
C TYR A 213 -8.36 4.68 -11.00
N ASN A 214 -8.35 4.83 -12.31
CA ASN A 214 -7.29 4.34 -13.18
C ASN A 214 -6.72 5.55 -13.91
N PRO A 215 -5.44 5.86 -13.71
CA PRO A 215 -4.82 6.94 -14.45
C PRO A 215 -4.85 6.61 -15.95
N PRO A 216 -5.01 7.60 -16.82
CA PRO A 216 -5.11 7.38 -18.27
C PRO A 216 -3.79 6.97 -18.93
N PHE A 217 -2.72 6.70 -18.16
CA PHE A 217 -1.36 6.51 -18.67
C PHE A 217 -0.82 5.13 -18.33
N SER A 218 -0.11 4.52 -19.27
CA SER A 218 0.78 3.41 -19.03
C SER A 218 1.95 3.88 -18.16
N TYR A 219 2.38 3.03 -17.23
CA TYR A 219 3.43 3.38 -16.28
C TYR A 219 4.81 3.41 -16.92
N ASP A 220 5.26 4.57 -17.34
CA ASP A 220 6.67 4.90 -17.18
C ASP A 220 6.78 5.72 -15.88
N PHE A 221 7.66 5.33 -14.95
CA PHE A 221 7.94 6.08 -13.72
C PHE A 221 8.42 7.52 -14.02
N LYS A 222 8.89 7.77 -15.25
CA LYS A 222 9.17 9.10 -15.79
C LYS A 222 7.91 9.90 -16.05
N ASP A 223 6.80 9.23 -16.35
CA ASP A 223 5.48 9.84 -16.59
C ASP A 223 4.72 10.08 -15.28
N MET A 224 5.09 9.40 -14.18
CA MET A 224 4.60 9.70 -12.83
C MET A 224 5.20 10.96 -12.22
N VAL A 225 6.35 11.43 -12.72
CA VAL A 225 6.84 12.79 -12.50
C VAL A 225 6.40 13.59 -13.73
N PRO A 226 5.14 14.03 -13.77
CA PRO A 226 4.65 14.54 -15.01
C PRO A 226 5.42 15.79 -15.38
N ASP A 227 5.86 15.84 -16.61
CA ASP A 227 5.46 16.95 -17.47
C ASP A 227 3.92 16.99 -17.66
N VAL A 228 3.14 16.53 -16.71
CA VAL A 228 1.74 16.87 -16.58
C VAL A 228 1.76 18.38 -16.51
N GLN A 229 1.32 18.98 -17.59
CA GLN A 229 1.08 20.42 -17.65
C GLN A 229 0.44 20.77 -16.32
N PRO A 230 1.06 21.63 -15.51
CA PRO A 230 0.49 21.99 -14.24
C PRO A 230 -0.93 22.45 -14.54
N THR A 231 -1.89 22.06 -13.73
CA THR A 231 -3.20 22.69 -13.73
C THR A 231 -2.99 24.20 -13.78
N PRO A 232 -3.97 25.01 -14.15
CA PRO A 232 -3.84 26.46 -14.10
C PRO A 232 -3.28 27.00 -12.77
N GLN A 233 -3.30 26.18 -11.71
CA GLN A 233 -2.74 26.47 -10.41
C GLN A 233 -1.34 25.86 -10.17
N GLY A 234 -0.75 25.21 -11.18
CA GLY A 234 0.62 24.73 -11.12
C GLY A 234 0.82 23.36 -10.45
N GLU A 235 -0.23 22.61 -10.15
CA GLU A 235 -0.17 21.34 -9.44
C GLU A 235 -0.49 20.14 -10.34
N PRO A 236 0.12 18.94 -10.14
CA PRO A 236 -0.18 17.72 -10.91
C PRO A 236 -1.65 17.31 -10.75
N HIS A 237 -2.28 16.77 -11.79
CA HIS A 237 -3.70 16.41 -11.83
C HIS A 237 -4.13 15.47 -10.67
N TRP A 238 -3.32 14.51 -10.29
CA TRP A 238 -3.59 13.60 -9.16
C TRP A 238 -3.34 14.23 -7.78
N PHE A 239 -2.58 15.33 -7.68
CA PHE A 239 -2.47 16.17 -6.51
C PHE A 239 -3.78 16.89 -6.22
N TRP A 240 -4.56 17.22 -7.24
CA TRP A 240 -5.89 17.81 -7.13
C TRP A 240 -6.92 16.83 -6.59
N LEU A 241 -6.94 15.59 -7.08
CA LEU A 241 -7.82 14.55 -6.54
C LEU A 241 -7.60 14.36 -5.04
N TYR A 242 -6.36 14.53 -4.59
CA TYR A 242 -6.01 14.47 -3.19
C TYR A 242 -6.47 15.71 -2.41
N ARG A 243 -6.35 16.91 -2.97
CA ARG A 243 -6.55 18.18 -2.25
C ARG A 243 -8.01 18.56 -2.07
N ASP A 244 -8.85 18.41 -3.08
CA ASP A 244 -10.22 18.90 -3.07
C ASP A 244 -11.22 17.93 -2.44
N ASP A 245 -11.08 16.61 -2.68
CA ASP A 245 -12.02 15.60 -2.22
C ASP A 245 -11.57 14.86 -0.95
N ILE A 246 -10.27 14.86 -0.65
CA ILE A 246 -9.68 14.00 0.39
C ILE A 246 -9.08 14.81 1.53
N HIS A 247 -8.71 16.07 1.32
CA HIS A 247 -7.91 16.89 2.22
C HIS A 247 -8.65 17.83 3.19
N PRO A 248 -9.98 17.97 3.25
CA PRO A 248 -10.61 18.90 4.19
C PRO A 248 -10.30 18.63 5.66
N HIS A 249 -9.81 17.42 6.00
CA HIS A 249 -9.63 16.98 7.38
C HIS A 249 -8.18 17.04 7.89
N TYR A 250 -7.17 17.09 7.00
CA TYR A 250 -5.76 17.01 7.41
C TYR A 250 -5.07 18.35 7.69
N LEU A 251 -5.59 19.46 7.15
CA LEU A 251 -4.98 20.80 7.34
C LEU A 251 -5.59 21.60 8.50
N LYS A 252 -6.60 21.06 9.21
CA LYS A 252 -7.22 21.78 10.33
C LYS A 252 -6.57 21.51 11.69
N ASP A 253 -5.72 20.49 11.79
CA ASP A 253 -5.12 20.03 13.05
C ASP A 253 -3.58 19.98 13.00
N ALA A 254 -2.93 20.66 12.02
CA ALA A 254 -1.48 20.80 11.92
C ALA A 254 -1.03 22.18 12.42
#